data_88c0beaa6e34d892b70ac49bae681221
#
_entry.id   88c0beaa6e34d892b70ac49bae681221
#
_cell.length_a   1.000
_cell.length_b   1.000
_cell.length_c   1.000
_cell.angle_alpha   90.00
_cell.angle_beta   90.00
_cell.angle_gamma   90.00
#
_symmetry.space_group_name_H-M   'P 1'
#
loop_
_entity.id
_entity.type
_entity.pdbx_description
1 polymer ?
#
loop_
_entity_poly.entity_id
_entity_poly.type
_entity_poly.pdbx_seq_one_letter_code
_entity_poly.pdbx_strand_id
1 'polypeptide(L)'
;EKPQRGVSMSSISLTIRILDKDYQVNCQPNERDALIMSAKLLGEKMEEIRRGSHIIGVERIAVMAALNLAHDLIRSEQAVKADAETSQLLQSLNVKLNSALSDLNG
;
A
#
# COMPACT_ATOMS: atom_id res chain seq x y z
N GLU A 1 26.18 -5.12 20.06
CA GLU A 1 25.69 -5.43 19.99
C GLU A 1 24.94 -5.56 20.02
N LYS A 2 24.63 -5.50 19.82
CA LYS A 2 23.93 -5.59 19.71
C LYS A 2 22.72 -5.69 19.90
N PRO A 3 21.95 -4.93 20.07
CA PRO A 3 20.59 -4.86 20.41
C PRO A 3 19.67 -5.22 19.35
N GLN A 4 19.98 -4.99 18.21
CA GLN A 4 19.14 -5.52 17.21
C GLN A 4 19.17 -7.00 17.25
N ARG A 5 19.87 -7.51 18.15
CA ARG A 5 19.84 -8.89 18.36
C ARG A 5 18.50 -9.44 18.63
N GLY A 6 17.65 -8.78 19.37
CA GLY A 6 16.31 -9.21 19.59
C GLY A 6 15.55 -9.27 18.29
N VAL A 7 15.76 -8.30 17.45
CA VAL A 7 15.14 -8.26 16.15
C VAL A 7 15.66 -9.38 15.27
N SER A 8 16.97 -9.61 15.33
CA SER A 8 17.58 -10.66 14.55
C SER A 8 17.01 -12.04 14.88
N MET A 9 16.73 -12.27 16.14
CA MET A 9 16.21 -13.55 16.56
C MET A 9 14.79 -13.78 16.03
N SER A 10 14.05 -12.72 15.77
CA SER A 10 12.72 -12.81 15.21
C SER A 10 12.70 -12.82 13.70
N SER A 11 13.81 -12.48 13.08
CA SER A 11 13.88 -12.35 11.62
C SER A 11 13.92 -13.69 10.94
N ILE A 12 13.25 -13.76 9.81
CA ILE A 12 13.34 -14.90 8.91
C ILE A 12 13.85 -14.41 7.56
N SER A 13 14.45 -15.33 6.82
CA SER A 13 14.91 -15.04 5.47
C SER A 13 13.87 -15.58 4.51
N LEU A 14 13.43 -14.72 3.61
CA LEU A 14 12.40 -15.06 2.64
C LEU A 14 12.94 -14.86 1.25
N THR A 15 12.75 -15.84 0.39
CA THR A 15 13.13 -15.72 -1.01
C THR A 15 11.91 -15.25 -1.80
N ILE A 16 12.07 -14.13 -2.48
CA ILE A 16 11.04 -13.54 -3.29
C ILE A 16 11.46 -13.60 -4.74
N ARG A 17 10.59 -14.12 -5.59
CA ARG A 17 10.85 -14.15 -7.01
C ARG A 17 10.10 -13.03 -7.71
N ILE A 18 10.85 -12.17 -8.39
CA ILE A 18 10.29 -11.07 -9.15
C ILE A 18 10.82 -11.17 -10.58
N LEU A 19 9.90 -11.34 -11.52
CA LEU A 19 10.21 -11.68 -12.89
C LEU A 19 11.03 -12.96 -12.91
N ASP A 20 12.27 -12.90 -13.34
CA ASP A 20 13.10 -14.08 -13.48
C ASP A 20 14.21 -14.16 -12.44
N LYS A 21 14.16 -13.32 -11.41
CA LYS A 21 15.21 -13.26 -10.42
C LYS A 21 14.68 -13.51 -9.02
N ASP A 22 15.51 -14.14 -8.22
CA ASP A 22 15.21 -14.40 -6.82
C ASP A 22 15.96 -13.40 -5.94
N TYR A 23 15.26 -12.88 -4.95
CA TYR A 23 15.82 -11.92 -4.00
C TYR A 23 15.58 -12.45 -2.61
N GLN A 24 16.60 -12.35 -1.77
CA GLN A 24 16.44 -12.71 -0.37
C GLN A 24 16.22 -11.47 0.45
N VAL A 25 15.16 -11.52 1.25
CA VAL A 25 14.75 -10.38 2.07
C VAL A 25 14.55 -10.89 3.49
N ASN A 26 15.08 -10.16 4.44
CA ASN A 26 14.85 -10.46 5.84
C ASN A 26 13.60 -9.74 6.30
N CYS A 27 12.74 -10.43 6.99
CA CYS A 27 11.52 -9.84 7.52
C CYS A 27 11.15 -10.53 8.82
N GLN A 28 10.22 -9.96 9.54
CA GLN A 28 9.70 -10.59 10.74
C GLN A 28 8.61 -11.58 10.34
N PRO A 29 8.41 -12.64 11.12
CA PRO A 29 7.42 -13.66 10.76
C PRO A 29 6.03 -13.09 10.51
N ASN A 30 5.64 -12.06 11.24
CA ASN A 30 4.32 -11.46 11.08
C ASN A 30 4.22 -10.60 9.82
N GLU A 31 5.35 -10.34 9.14
CA GLU A 31 5.36 -9.57 7.90
C GLU A 31 5.45 -10.45 6.65
N ARG A 32 5.62 -11.75 6.88
CA ARG A 32 5.88 -12.68 5.78
C ARG A 32 4.79 -12.66 4.71
N ASP A 33 3.55 -12.81 5.13
CA ASP A 33 2.45 -12.90 4.17
C ASP A 33 2.25 -11.58 3.43
N ALA A 34 2.36 -10.46 4.12
CA ALA A 34 2.24 -9.16 3.49
C ALA A 34 3.35 -8.93 2.48
N LEU A 35 4.57 -9.38 2.81
CA LEU A 35 5.70 -9.22 1.91
C LEU A 35 5.55 -10.09 0.65
N ILE A 36 5.05 -11.30 0.82
CA ILE A 36 4.79 -12.19 -0.31
C ILE A 36 3.75 -11.57 -1.25
N MET A 37 2.69 -11.02 -0.68
CA MET A 37 1.67 -10.36 -1.49
C MET A 37 2.19 -9.11 -2.18
N SER A 38 3.05 -8.36 -1.49
CA SER A 38 3.69 -7.17 -2.08
C SER A 38 4.57 -7.56 -3.25
N ALA A 39 5.33 -8.63 -3.09
CA ALA A 39 6.20 -9.11 -4.16
C ALA A 39 5.39 -9.57 -5.37
N LYS A 40 4.27 -10.22 -5.12
CA LYS A 40 3.39 -10.65 -6.19
C LYS A 40 2.83 -9.46 -6.95
N LEU A 41 2.36 -8.46 -6.22
CA LEU A 41 1.82 -7.24 -6.82
C LEU A 41 2.88 -6.53 -7.66
N LEU A 42 4.08 -6.37 -7.11
CA LEU A 42 5.17 -5.73 -7.82
C LEU A 42 5.53 -6.51 -9.08
N GLY A 43 5.63 -7.82 -8.96
CA GLY A 43 5.95 -8.67 -10.11
C GLY A 43 4.92 -8.57 -11.22
N GLU A 44 3.64 -8.51 -10.86
CA GLU A 44 2.57 -8.35 -11.83
C GLU A 44 2.67 -6.99 -12.54
N LYS A 45 2.94 -5.93 -11.78
CA LYS A 45 3.11 -4.60 -12.36
C LYS A 45 4.30 -4.56 -13.32
N MET A 46 5.39 -5.17 -12.92
CA MET A 46 6.59 -5.20 -13.77
C MET A 46 6.33 -6.00 -15.03
N GLU A 47 5.58 -7.08 -14.93
CA GLU A 47 5.24 -7.88 -16.10
C GLU A 47 4.35 -7.12 -17.07
N GLU A 48 3.38 -6.36 -16.55
CA GLU A 48 2.54 -5.49 -17.37
C GLU A 48 3.37 -4.49 -18.15
N ILE A 49 4.32 -3.86 -17.47
CA ILE A 49 5.17 -2.84 -18.08
C ILE A 49 6.05 -3.47 -19.16
N ARG A 50 6.61 -4.65 -18.87
CA ARG A 50 7.47 -5.35 -19.80
C ARG A 50 6.73 -5.68 -21.09
N ARG A 51 5.48 -6.13 -20.96
CA ARG A 51 4.69 -6.52 -22.13
C ARG A 51 4.14 -5.33 -22.89
N GLY A 52 3.80 -4.27 -22.20
CA GLY A 52 3.10 -3.13 -22.79
C GLY A 52 3.99 -2.02 -23.29
N SER A 53 5.30 -2.13 -23.15
CA SER A 53 6.20 -1.06 -23.54
C SER A 53 7.49 -1.62 -24.08
N HIS A 54 8.29 -0.71 -24.66
CA HIS A 54 9.59 -1.08 -25.18
C HIS A 54 10.71 -0.84 -24.17
N ILE A 55 10.35 -0.70 -22.90
CA ILE A 55 11.34 -0.46 -21.86
C ILE A 55 12.14 -1.73 -21.64
N ILE A 56 13.44 -1.60 -21.74
CA ILE A 56 14.36 -2.73 -21.60
C ILE A 56 15.16 -2.56 -20.33
N GLY A 57 15.33 -3.67 -19.60
CA GLY A 57 16.12 -3.69 -18.38
C GLY A 57 15.25 -3.75 -17.16
N VAL A 58 15.57 -4.71 -16.28
CA VAL A 58 14.81 -4.96 -15.07
C VAL A 58 14.77 -3.73 -14.17
N GLU A 59 15.91 -3.02 -14.11
CA GLU A 59 15.98 -1.82 -13.27
C GLU A 59 14.99 -0.76 -13.70
N ARG A 60 14.93 -0.48 -15.01
CA ARG A 60 14.00 0.53 -15.53
C ARG A 60 12.54 0.10 -15.34
N ILE A 61 12.28 -1.17 -15.58
CA ILE A 61 10.94 -1.72 -15.38
C ILE A 61 10.55 -1.58 -13.91
N ALA A 62 11.48 -1.86 -13.00
CA ALA A 62 11.22 -1.75 -11.57
C ALA A 62 10.93 -0.30 -11.17
N VAL A 63 11.68 0.65 -11.72
CA VAL A 63 11.45 2.06 -11.40
C VAL A 63 10.08 2.50 -11.91
N MET A 64 9.71 2.10 -13.10
CA MET A 64 8.39 2.44 -13.64
C MET A 64 7.27 1.80 -12.83
N ALA A 65 7.46 0.54 -12.43
CA ALA A 65 6.48 -0.13 -11.58
C ALA A 65 6.35 0.57 -10.23
N ALA A 66 7.48 0.96 -9.65
CA ALA A 66 7.47 1.66 -8.38
C ALA A 66 6.74 3.00 -8.48
N LEU A 67 6.96 3.73 -9.57
CA LEU A 67 6.26 4.99 -9.79
C LEU A 67 4.75 4.78 -9.93
N ASN A 68 4.34 3.76 -10.67
CA ASN A 68 2.93 3.44 -10.82
C ASN A 68 2.30 3.07 -9.49
N LEU A 69 2.97 2.23 -8.71
CA LEU A 69 2.46 1.82 -7.41
C LEU A 69 2.41 2.99 -6.43
N ALA A 70 3.43 3.84 -6.45
CA ALA A 70 3.45 5.03 -5.61
C ALA A 70 2.31 5.97 -5.98
N HIS A 71 2.06 6.12 -7.28
CA HIS A 71 0.97 6.95 -7.76
C HIS A 71 -0.37 6.38 -7.30
N ASP A 72 -0.54 5.07 -7.42
CA ASP A 72 -1.77 4.40 -6.97
C ASP A 72 -1.96 4.58 -5.47
N LEU A 73 -0.88 4.49 -4.70
CA LEU A 73 -0.94 4.67 -3.26
C LEU A 73 -1.39 6.09 -2.91
N ILE A 74 -0.79 7.08 -3.56
CA ILE A 74 -1.15 8.48 -3.32
C ILE A 74 -2.63 8.71 -3.64
N ARG A 75 -3.09 8.20 -4.76
CA ARG A 75 -4.50 8.33 -5.15
C ARG A 75 -5.41 7.65 -4.13
N SER A 76 -5.02 6.48 -3.66
CA SER A 76 -5.79 5.75 -2.66
C SER A 76 -5.87 6.53 -1.35
N GLU A 77 -4.74 7.09 -0.92
CA GLU A 77 -4.71 7.89 0.30
C GLU A 77 -5.56 9.15 0.17
N GLN A 78 -5.51 9.79 -0.99
CA GLN A 78 -6.34 10.97 -1.24
C GLN A 78 -7.83 10.62 -1.23
N ALA A 79 -8.18 9.48 -1.81
CA ALA A 79 -9.56 9.03 -1.84
C ALA A 79 -10.07 8.74 -0.42
N VAL A 80 -9.26 8.06 0.39
CA VAL A 80 -9.62 7.78 1.78
C VAL A 80 -9.79 9.08 2.56
N LYS A 81 -8.88 10.01 2.37
CA LYS A 81 -8.98 11.31 3.05
C LYS A 81 -10.23 12.06 2.63
N ALA A 82 -10.52 12.08 1.34
CA ALA A 82 -11.72 12.74 0.83
C ALA A 82 -12.99 12.10 1.39
N ASP A 83 -13.02 10.78 1.46
CA ASP A 83 -14.15 10.07 2.04
C ASP A 83 -14.33 10.40 3.51
N ALA A 84 -13.22 10.45 4.26
CA ALA A 84 -13.26 10.80 5.68
C ALA A 84 -13.78 12.23 5.87
N GLU A 85 -13.30 13.16 5.07
CA GLU A 85 -13.74 14.54 5.14
C GLU A 85 -15.22 14.68 4.78
N THR A 86 -15.64 13.96 3.74
CA THR A 86 -17.04 13.96 3.33
C THR A 86 -17.92 13.37 4.42
N SER A 87 -17.50 12.29 5.03
CA SER A 87 -18.25 11.67 6.11
C SER A 87 -18.39 12.60 7.30
N GLN A 88 -17.33 13.35 7.64
CA GLN A 88 -17.39 14.31 8.72
C GLN A 88 -18.37 15.43 8.41
N LEU A 89 -18.36 15.92 7.19
CA LEU A 89 -19.31 16.96 6.76
C LEU A 89 -20.74 16.47 6.86
N LEU A 90 -21.00 15.27 6.39
CA LEU A 90 -22.34 14.69 6.45
C LEU A 90 -22.79 14.52 7.89
N GLN A 91 -21.90 14.08 8.76
CA GLN A 91 -22.23 13.94 10.18
C GLN A 91 -22.55 15.29 10.79
N SER A 92 -21.78 16.32 10.49
CA SER A 92 -22.03 17.66 10.97
C SER A 92 -23.41 18.18 10.53
N LEU A 93 -23.72 17.98 9.25
CA LEU A 93 -25.00 18.37 8.71
C LEU A 93 -26.15 17.64 9.39
N ASN A 94 -25.99 16.35 9.60
CA ASN A 94 -27.01 15.56 10.29
C ASN A 94 -27.27 16.05 11.71
N VAL A 95 -26.21 16.37 12.43
CA VAL A 95 -26.35 16.92 13.80
C VAL A 95 -27.11 18.24 13.75
N LYS A 96 -26.77 19.12 12.83
CA LYS A 96 -27.43 20.41 12.72
C LYS A 96 -28.90 20.27 12.34
N LEU A 97 -29.19 19.36 11.42
CA LEU A 97 -30.56 19.09 11.02
C LEU A 97 -31.39 18.54 12.16
N ASN A 98 -30.80 17.61 12.91
CA ASN A 98 -31.50 17.04 14.06
C ASN A 98 -31.78 18.09 15.12
N SER A 99 -30.83 19.00 15.38
CA SER A 99 -31.04 20.09 16.31
C SER A 99 -32.15 20.99 15.86
N ALA A 100 -32.16 21.37 14.58
CA ALA A 100 -33.20 22.22 14.01
C ALA A 100 -34.57 21.56 14.13
N LEU A 101 -34.65 20.27 13.83
CA LEU A 101 -35.90 19.54 13.92
C LEU A 101 -36.37 19.45 15.37
N SER A 102 -35.46 19.24 16.31
CA SER A 102 -35.80 19.20 17.72
C SER A 102 -36.36 20.56 18.17
N ASP A 103 -35.75 21.64 17.72
CA ASP A 103 -36.20 22.98 18.06
C ASP A 103 -37.60 23.24 17.50
N LEU A 104 -37.87 22.76 16.31
CA LEU A 104 -39.18 22.92 15.72
C LEU A 104 -40.25 22.09 16.43
N ASN A 105 -39.88 20.93 16.90
CA ASN A 105 -40.80 20.03 17.56
C ASN A 105 -40.95 20.31 19.05
N GLY A 106 -39.98 20.98 19.59
CA GLY A 106 -39.94 21.19 20.99
C GLY A 106 -40.24 22.54 21.44
#